data_b316f2c7bebea94a7d5a7a9eb089b901
#
_entry.id   b316f2c7bebea94a7d5a7a9eb089b901
#
_cell.length_a   1.000
_cell.length_b   1.000
_cell.length_c   1.000
_cell.angle_alpha   90.00
_cell.angle_beta   90.00
_cell.angle_gamma   90.00
#
_symmetry.space_group_name_H-M   'P 1'
#
loop_
_entity.id
_entity.type
_entity.pdbx_description
1 polymer ?
#
loop_
_entity_poly.entity_id
_entity_poly.type
_entity_poly.pdbx_seq_one_letter_code
_entity_poly.pdbx_strand_id
1 'polypeptide(L)'
;MGIVKSAYEKAMEKAAGIGELTPEEKEAINDQEKIKAILTAYYKGQIDRDGLWQKLKGSKPSLLKETQKYLVDSLGLGSTTEEFRQRKEGIVAIETLKVKQNVSAIEQTLNSMKALQEEYQEGKERAEEELREAVESNPQLRLRPVRTPDGRTVLQAAYSVDEAVQAKLSEFMSEHVSAAQSSAR
;
A
#
# COMPACT_ATOMS: atom_id res chain seq x y z
N MET A 1 -23.24 12.73 -50.94
CA MET A 1 -24.01 12.44 -49.75
C MET A 1 -23.16 11.54 -48.84
N GLY A 2 -22.68 12.08 -47.72
CA GLY A 2 -21.90 11.28 -46.76
C GLY A 2 -22.84 10.43 -45.92
N ILE A 3 -22.66 9.12 -45.93
CA ILE A 3 -23.44 8.20 -45.13
C ILE A 3 -23.01 8.41 -43.65
N VAL A 4 -23.93 8.92 -42.83
CA VAL A 4 -23.69 9.09 -41.37
C VAL A 4 -23.75 7.69 -40.75
N LYS A 5 -22.61 7.14 -40.39
CA LYS A 5 -22.53 5.85 -39.66
C LYS A 5 -23.28 5.95 -38.33
N SER A 6 -24.10 4.96 -38.04
CA SER A 6 -24.85 4.89 -36.77
C SER A 6 -23.88 4.74 -35.57
N ALA A 7 -24.36 5.10 -34.37
CA ALA A 7 -23.55 4.92 -33.13
C ALA A 7 -23.14 3.45 -32.93
N TYR A 8 -23.97 2.51 -33.36
CA TYR A 8 -23.70 1.08 -33.34
C TYR A 8 -22.56 0.69 -34.30
N GLU A 9 -22.58 1.20 -35.55
CA GLU A 9 -21.51 0.95 -36.54
C GLU A 9 -20.16 1.52 -36.09
N LYS A 10 -20.16 2.71 -35.46
CA LYS A 10 -18.95 3.29 -34.84
C LYS A 10 -18.44 2.47 -33.67
N ALA A 11 -19.35 1.91 -32.87
CA ALA A 11 -18.98 1.02 -31.76
C ALA A 11 -18.41 -0.30 -32.25
N MET A 12 -19.00 -0.88 -33.28
CA MET A 12 -18.52 -2.11 -33.92
C MET A 12 -17.16 -1.88 -34.63
N GLU A 13 -16.97 -0.74 -35.29
CA GLU A 13 -15.69 -0.39 -35.91
C GLU A 13 -14.58 -0.18 -34.87
N LYS A 14 -14.91 0.43 -33.70
CA LYS A 14 -14.01 0.51 -32.55
C LYS A 14 -13.72 -0.86 -31.93
N ALA A 15 -14.71 -1.73 -31.81
CA ALA A 15 -14.56 -3.09 -31.30
C ALA A 15 -13.73 -3.96 -32.24
N ALA A 16 -13.91 -3.82 -33.56
CA ALA A 16 -13.07 -4.49 -34.57
C ALA A 16 -11.64 -3.93 -34.64
N GLY A 17 -11.42 -2.67 -34.23
CA GLY A 17 -10.11 -2.05 -34.09
C GLY A 17 -9.37 -2.40 -32.78
N ILE A 18 -10.04 -3.04 -31.83
CA ILE A 18 -9.39 -3.72 -30.69
C ILE A 18 -8.92 -5.07 -31.20
N GLY A 19 -7.71 -5.07 -31.76
CA GLY A 19 -7.11 -6.30 -32.31
C GLY A 19 -7.09 -7.44 -31.28
N GLU A 20 -7.02 -8.67 -31.75
CA GLU A 20 -6.74 -9.79 -30.86
C GLU A 20 -5.44 -9.52 -30.11
N LEU A 21 -5.44 -9.77 -28.79
CA LEU A 21 -4.25 -9.67 -27.95
C LEU A 21 -3.10 -10.43 -28.58
N THR A 22 -1.95 -9.80 -28.69
CA THR A 22 -0.73 -10.46 -29.16
C THR A 22 -0.38 -11.65 -28.26
N PRO A 23 0.39 -12.62 -28.72
CA PRO A 23 0.86 -13.72 -27.89
C PRO A 23 1.58 -13.21 -26.63
N GLU A 24 2.37 -12.13 -26.74
CA GLU A 24 3.09 -11.50 -25.64
C GLU A 24 2.12 -10.88 -24.62
N GLU A 25 1.06 -10.23 -25.07
CA GLU A 25 0.04 -9.65 -24.18
C GLU A 25 -0.76 -10.73 -23.46
N LYS A 26 -1.12 -11.80 -24.15
CA LYS A 26 -1.78 -12.99 -23.53
C LYS A 26 -0.89 -13.62 -22.47
N GLU A 27 0.41 -13.75 -22.75
CA GLU A 27 1.39 -14.27 -21.81
C GLU A 27 1.57 -13.37 -20.60
N ALA A 28 1.64 -12.06 -20.79
CA ALA A 28 1.75 -11.08 -19.69
C ALA A 28 0.52 -11.12 -18.77
N ILE A 29 -0.68 -11.21 -19.34
CA ILE A 29 -1.94 -11.33 -18.55
C ILE A 29 -1.91 -12.63 -17.73
N ASN A 30 -1.56 -13.77 -18.35
CA ASN A 30 -1.47 -15.06 -17.66
C ASN A 30 -0.42 -15.04 -16.54
N ASP A 31 0.73 -14.40 -16.77
CA ASP A 31 1.76 -14.22 -15.75
C ASP A 31 1.26 -13.36 -14.58
N GLN A 32 0.52 -12.27 -14.83
CA GLN A 32 -0.09 -11.45 -13.79
C GLN A 32 -1.14 -12.20 -12.98
N GLU A 33 -2.01 -12.97 -13.63
CA GLU A 33 -3.00 -13.82 -12.95
C GLU A 33 -2.32 -14.87 -12.06
N LYS A 34 -1.26 -15.50 -12.56
CA LYS A 34 -0.45 -16.46 -11.80
C LYS A 34 0.20 -15.82 -10.58
N ILE A 35 0.82 -14.64 -10.73
CA ILE A 35 1.41 -13.87 -9.62
C ILE A 35 0.33 -13.58 -8.58
N LYS A 36 -0.80 -13.03 -9.01
CA LYS A 36 -1.91 -12.67 -8.12
C LYS A 36 -2.44 -13.86 -7.33
N ALA A 37 -2.61 -15.00 -7.97
CA ALA A 37 -3.06 -16.23 -7.31
C ALA A 37 -2.04 -16.73 -6.27
N ILE A 38 -0.75 -16.75 -6.61
CA ILE A 38 0.33 -17.18 -5.71
C ILE A 38 0.45 -16.23 -4.51
N LEU A 39 0.48 -14.92 -4.75
CA LEU A 39 0.61 -13.93 -3.68
C LEU A 39 -0.64 -13.90 -2.78
N THR A 40 -1.84 -14.08 -3.33
CA THR A 40 -3.06 -14.19 -2.53
C THR A 40 -2.99 -15.40 -1.59
N ALA A 41 -2.53 -16.54 -2.06
CA ALA A 41 -2.36 -17.74 -1.23
C ALA A 41 -1.28 -17.53 -0.15
N TYR A 42 -0.20 -16.82 -0.50
CA TYR A 42 0.89 -16.49 0.42
C TYR A 42 0.44 -15.52 1.53
N TYR A 43 -0.22 -14.42 1.18
CA TYR A 43 -0.72 -13.45 2.15
C TYR A 43 -1.79 -14.01 3.10
N LYS A 44 -2.58 -14.98 2.62
CA LYS A 44 -3.56 -15.70 3.45
C LYS A 44 -2.94 -16.81 4.31
N GLY A 45 -1.63 -17.03 4.26
CA GLY A 45 -0.96 -18.10 4.98
C GLY A 45 -1.30 -19.52 4.48
N GLN A 46 -1.91 -19.64 3.28
CA GLN A 46 -2.21 -20.95 2.66
C GLN A 46 -0.95 -21.64 2.13
N ILE A 47 0.05 -20.86 1.81
CA ILE A 47 1.42 -21.31 1.51
C ILE A 47 2.40 -20.47 2.34
N ASP A 48 3.45 -21.12 2.80
CA ASP A 48 4.58 -20.49 3.48
C ASP A 48 5.68 -20.06 2.50
N ARG A 49 6.81 -19.62 3.05
CA ARG A 49 8.01 -19.24 2.28
C ARG A 49 8.45 -20.34 1.32
N ASP A 50 8.46 -21.58 1.78
CA ASP A 50 8.96 -22.71 0.98
C ASP A 50 7.93 -23.08 -0.10
N GLY A 51 6.65 -23.00 0.19
CA GLY A 51 5.56 -23.12 -0.79
C GLY A 51 5.62 -22.05 -1.87
N LEU A 52 5.90 -20.80 -1.49
CA LEU A 52 6.12 -19.71 -2.44
C LEU A 52 7.32 -20.01 -3.36
N TRP A 53 8.45 -20.41 -2.77
CA TRP A 53 9.66 -20.78 -3.49
C TRP A 53 9.39 -21.92 -4.49
N GLN A 54 8.69 -22.98 -4.07
CA GLN A 54 8.38 -24.12 -4.94
C GLN A 54 7.48 -23.71 -6.12
N LYS A 55 6.47 -22.86 -5.88
CA LYS A 55 5.57 -22.39 -6.94
C LYS A 55 6.25 -21.49 -7.98
N LEU A 56 7.32 -20.79 -7.58
CA LEU A 56 8.06 -19.87 -8.44
C LEU A 56 9.33 -20.49 -9.03
N LYS A 57 9.75 -21.65 -8.54
CA LYS A 57 10.92 -22.37 -9.07
C LYS A 57 10.77 -22.63 -10.57
N GLY A 58 11.81 -22.28 -11.35
CA GLY A 58 11.81 -22.42 -12.80
C GLY A 58 10.98 -21.37 -13.55
N SER A 59 10.44 -20.37 -12.85
CA SER A 59 9.77 -19.23 -13.49
C SER A 59 10.75 -18.32 -14.22
N LYS A 60 10.23 -17.58 -15.22
CA LYS A 60 11.02 -16.60 -15.97
C LYS A 60 11.58 -15.51 -15.04
N PRO A 61 12.73 -14.91 -15.37
CA PRO A 61 13.29 -13.80 -14.60
C PRO A 61 12.35 -12.59 -14.46
N SER A 62 11.55 -12.29 -15.49
CA SER A 62 10.53 -11.23 -15.48
C SER A 62 9.46 -11.48 -14.43
N LEU A 63 8.93 -12.71 -14.36
CA LEU A 63 7.90 -13.10 -13.40
C LEU A 63 8.45 -13.05 -11.96
N LEU A 64 9.66 -13.53 -11.73
CA LEU A 64 10.32 -13.43 -10.41
C LEU A 64 10.51 -11.97 -9.97
N LYS A 65 10.97 -11.12 -10.88
CA LYS A 65 11.17 -9.68 -10.62
C LYS A 65 9.84 -8.99 -10.28
N GLU A 66 8.80 -9.27 -11.03
CA GLU A 66 7.48 -8.66 -10.84
C GLU A 66 6.84 -9.15 -9.53
N THR A 67 6.90 -10.45 -9.23
CA THR A 67 6.41 -11.02 -7.97
C THR A 67 7.13 -10.40 -6.77
N GLN A 68 8.45 -10.26 -6.85
CA GLN A 68 9.24 -9.62 -5.79
C GLN A 68 8.89 -8.16 -5.62
N LYS A 69 8.64 -7.43 -6.73
CA LYS A 69 8.19 -6.04 -6.70
C LYS A 69 6.86 -5.91 -5.95
N TYR A 70 5.86 -6.75 -6.23
CA TYR A 70 4.59 -6.74 -5.50
C TYR A 70 4.77 -6.94 -3.99
N LEU A 71 5.69 -7.82 -3.56
CA LEU A 71 6.00 -8.00 -2.14
C LEU A 71 6.65 -6.74 -1.54
N VAL A 72 7.59 -6.10 -2.27
CA VAL A 72 8.23 -4.85 -1.83
C VAL A 72 7.20 -3.72 -1.74
N ASP A 73 6.37 -3.54 -2.78
CA ASP A 73 5.35 -2.50 -2.83
C ASP A 73 4.28 -2.67 -1.72
N SER A 74 4.13 -3.89 -1.19
CA SER A 74 3.23 -4.17 -0.07
C SER A 74 3.83 -3.86 1.31
N LEU A 75 5.13 -3.55 1.40
CA LEU A 75 5.76 -3.10 2.64
C LEU A 75 5.35 -1.65 2.91
N GLY A 76 4.84 -1.37 4.09
CA GLY A 76 4.43 -0.04 4.49
C GLY A 76 4.69 0.23 5.97
N LEU A 77 4.71 1.50 6.36
CA LEU A 77 4.89 1.91 7.76
C LEU A 77 3.79 1.39 8.69
N GLY A 78 2.60 1.09 8.16
CA GLY A 78 1.48 0.52 8.90
C GLY A 78 1.42 -1.00 8.92
N SER A 79 2.40 -1.70 8.32
CA SER A 79 2.44 -3.17 8.34
C SER A 79 2.73 -3.66 9.76
N THR A 80 2.02 -4.71 10.17
CA THR A 80 2.33 -5.39 11.44
C THR A 80 3.70 -6.07 11.36
N THR A 81 4.32 -6.35 12.51
CA THR A 81 5.60 -7.07 12.59
C THR A 81 5.53 -8.43 11.86
N GLU A 82 4.40 -9.12 11.98
CA GLU A 82 4.20 -10.43 11.33
C GLU A 82 4.06 -10.29 9.81
N GLU A 83 3.31 -9.30 9.33
CA GLU A 83 3.21 -9.01 7.90
C GLU A 83 4.54 -8.61 7.30
N PHE A 84 5.32 -7.77 8.00
CA PHE A 84 6.67 -7.41 7.56
C PHE A 84 7.57 -8.64 7.47
N ARG A 85 7.55 -9.50 8.50
CA ARG A 85 8.32 -10.76 8.52
C ARG A 85 7.97 -11.65 7.34
N GLN A 86 6.68 -11.89 7.12
CA GLN A 86 6.19 -12.69 6.00
C GLN A 86 6.67 -12.14 4.65
N ARG A 87 6.53 -10.84 4.42
CA ARG A 87 6.95 -10.22 3.16
C ARG A 87 8.46 -10.29 2.96
N LYS A 88 9.24 -10.04 4.02
CA LYS A 88 10.70 -10.18 4.01
C LYS A 88 11.12 -11.60 3.62
N GLU A 89 10.55 -12.62 4.25
CA GLU A 89 10.82 -14.02 3.95
C GLU A 89 10.51 -14.36 2.48
N GLY A 90 9.38 -13.87 1.96
CA GLY A 90 9.02 -14.04 0.56
C GLY A 90 9.97 -13.35 -0.42
N ILE A 91 10.38 -12.11 -0.13
CA ILE A 91 11.34 -11.35 -0.95
C ILE A 91 12.68 -12.07 -1.02
N VAL A 92 13.18 -12.55 0.12
CA VAL A 92 14.44 -13.29 0.19
C VAL A 92 14.33 -14.64 -0.54
N ALA A 93 13.22 -15.37 -0.36
CA ALA A 93 13.01 -16.63 -1.07
C ALA A 93 13.03 -16.46 -2.60
N ILE A 94 12.38 -15.41 -3.12
CA ILE A 94 12.40 -15.12 -4.56
C ILE A 94 13.80 -14.73 -5.02
N GLU A 95 14.56 -13.98 -4.22
CA GLU A 95 15.94 -13.60 -4.56
C GLU A 95 16.84 -14.81 -4.77
N THR A 96 16.65 -15.88 -3.98
CA THR A 96 17.42 -17.13 -4.13
C THR A 96 17.11 -17.90 -5.43
N LEU A 97 16.02 -17.59 -6.12
CA LEU A 97 15.67 -18.19 -7.41
C LEU A 97 16.31 -17.48 -8.60
N LYS A 98 16.91 -16.31 -8.40
CA LYS A 98 17.52 -15.54 -9.48
C LYS A 98 18.92 -16.07 -9.81
N VAL A 99 19.32 -15.89 -11.05
CA VAL A 99 20.68 -16.26 -11.53
C VAL A 99 21.74 -15.42 -10.85
N LYS A 100 21.48 -14.10 -10.71
CA LYS A 100 22.33 -13.18 -9.93
C LYS A 100 21.60 -12.85 -8.64
N GLN A 101 22.10 -13.39 -7.55
CA GLN A 101 21.53 -13.24 -6.22
C GLN A 101 22.24 -12.12 -5.46
N ASN A 102 21.47 -11.33 -4.74
CA ASN A 102 22.00 -10.27 -3.85
C ASN A 102 21.30 -10.30 -2.48
N VAL A 103 21.18 -11.51 -1.92
CA VAL A 103 20.44 -11.79 -0.69
C VAL A 103 20.91 -10.90 0.45
N SER A 104 22.22 -10.79 0.66
CA SER A 104 22.78 -10.02 1.78
C SER A 104 22.42 -8.54 1.73
N ALA A 105 22.51 -7.90 0.55
CA ALA A 105 22.14 -6.48 0.41
C ALA A 105 20.63 -6.26 0.60
N ILE A 106 19.80 -7.18 0.11
CA ILE A 106 18.35 -7.12 0.30
C ILE A 106 18.00 -7.29 1.78
N GLU A 107 18.59 -8.26 2.47
CA GLU A 107 18.36 -8.45 3.91
C GLU A 107 18.80 -7.23 4.72
N GLN A 108 19.96 -6.64 4.40
CA GLN A 108 20.43 -5.41 5.04
C GLN A 108 19.44 -4.26 4.84
N THR A 109 18.96 -4.05 3.61
CA THR A 109 17.96 -3.01 3.29
C THR A 109 16.66 -3.24 4.05
N LEU A 110 16.15 -4.47 4.05
CA LEU A 110 14.92 -4.82 4.77
C LEU A 110 15.06 -4.66 6.29
N ASN A 111 16.23 -4.98 6.86
CA ASN A 111 16.51 -4.74 8.27
C ASN A 111 16.52 -3.25 8.60
N SER A 112 17.12 -2.41 7.73
CA SER A 112 17.06 -0.94 7.89
C SER A 112 15.63 -0.40 7.79
N MET A 113 14.83 -0.93 6.87
CA MET A 113 13.40 -0.56 6.76
C MET A 113 12.62 -0.95 8.02
N LYS A 114 12.90 -2.12 8.58
CA LYS A 114 12.28 -2.56 9.85
C LYS A 114 12.61 -1.62 10.99
N ALA A 115 13.89 -1.23 11.13
CA ALA A 115 14.31 -0.29 12.16
C ALA A 115 13.60 1.07 12.04
N LEU A 116 13.47 1.60 10.81
CA LEU A 116 12.73 2.83 10.55
C LEU A 116 11.23 2.69 10.87
N GLN A 117 10.63 1.54 10.60
CA GLN A 117 9.23 1.27 10.95
C GLN A 117 9.03 1.24 12.47
N GLU A 118 9.94 0.60 13.22
CA GLU A 118 9.93 0.55 14.68
C GLU A 118 10.09 1.96 15.27
N GLU A 119 11.05 2.76 14.78
CA GLU A 119 11.25 4.15 15.18
C GLU A 119 10.01 5.02 14.91
N TYR A 120 9.38 4.85 13.74
CA TYR A 120 8.15 5.55 13.40
C TYR A 120 7.00 5.19 14.37
N GLN A 121 6.84 3.90 14.67
CA GLN A 121 5.77 3.46 15.57
C GLN A 121 5.99 3.98 17.00
N GLU A 122 7.21 3.91 17.52
CA GLU A 122 7.56 4.47 18.82
C GLU A 122 7.37 6.00 18.86
N GLY A 123 7.73 6.70 17.78
CA GLY A 123 7.50 8.13 17.66
C GLY A 123 6.02 8.49 17.66
N LYS A 124 5.22 7.70 16.96
CA LYS A 124 3.76 7.86 16.93
C LYS A 124 3.14 7.64 18.32
N GLU A 125 3.52 6.56 19.01
CA GLU A 125 3.01 6.25 20.35
C GLU A 125 3.37 7.36 21.37
N ARG A 126 4.60 7.86 21.31
CA ARG A 126 5.02 9.01 22.14
C ARG A 126 4.20 10.27 21.85
N ALA A 127 4.01 10.57 20.57
CA ALA A 127 3.21 11.74 20.19
C ALA A 127 1.73 11.61 20.61
N GLU A 128 1.17 10.41 20.56
CA GLU A 128 -0.19 10.12 21.06
C GLU A 128 -0.28 10.35 22.58
N GLU A 129 0.72 9.89 23.34
CA GLU A 129 0.73 10.04 24.79
C GLU A 129 0.92 11.51 25.21
N GLU A 130 1.88 12.22 24.62
CA GLU A 130 2.08 13.66 24.85
C GLU A 130 0.81 14.47 24.54
N LEU A 131 0.12 14.12 23.44
CA LEU A 131 -1.12 14.76 23.06
C LEU A 131 -2.25 14.44 24.05
N ARG A 132 -2.31 13.21 24.56
CA ARG A 132 -3.27 12.78 25.59
C ARG A 132 -3.08 13.59 26.87
N GLU A 133 -1.86 13.69 27.37
CA GLU A 133 -1.55 14.49 28.54
C GLU A 133 -1.89 15.98 28.35
N ALA A 134 -1.59 16.54 27.18
CA ALA A 134 -1.95 17.91 26.83
C ALA A 134 -3.47 18.13 26.82
N VAL A 135 -4.25 17.21 26.23
CA VAL A 135 -5.72 17.28 26.18
C VAL A 135 -6.35 17.11 27.56
N GLU A 136 -5.77 16.26 28.41
CA GLU A 136 -6.24 16.08 29.79
C GLU A 136 -6.00 17.33 30.64
N SER A 137 -4.82 17.95 30.52
CA SER A 137 -4.44 19.16 31.28
C SER A 137 -5.10 20.44 30.75
N ASN A 138 -5.51 20.49 29.48
CA ASN A 138 -6.09 21.68 28.86
C ASN A 138 -7.46 21.40 28.21
N PRO A 139 -8.58 21.69 28.88
CA PRO A 139 -9.92 21.45 28.36
C PRO A 139 -10.23 22.17 27.01
N GLN A 140 -9.51 23.25 26.69
CA GLN A 140 -9.72 23.96 25.42
C GLN A 140 -9.28 23.11 24.21
N LEU A 141 -8.33 22.19 24.38
CA LEU A 141 -7.90 21.25 23.34
C LEU A 141 -8.95 20.20 23.00
N ARG A 142 -10.00 20.08 23.81
CA ARG A 142 -11.16 19.21 23.52
C ARG A 142 -12.19 19.84 22.57
N LEU A 143 -11.98 21.10 22.17
CA LEU A 143 -12.84 21.78 21.20
C LEU A 143 -12.47 21.31 19.79
N ARG A 144 -13.48 20.90 19.02
CA ARG A 144 -13.34 20.52 17.60
C ARG A 144 -14.28 21.34 16.72
N PRO A 145 -13.86 21.69 15.51
CA PRO A 145 -14.76 22.31 14.53
C PRO A 145 -15.73 21.27 13.99
N VAL A 146 -17.03 21.54 14.10
CA VAL A 146 -18.10 20.71 13.54
C VAL A 146 -18.91 21.56 12.56
N ARG A 147 -19.13 21.03 11.37
CA ARG A 147 -19.99 21.68 10.37
C ARG A 147 -21.45 21.37 10.65
N THR A 148 -22.23 22.41 10.91
CA THR A 148 -23.66 22.30 11.16
C THR A 148 -24.43 22.13 9.81
N PRO A 149 -25.69 21.63 9.83
CA PRO A 149 -26.49 21.43 8.61
C PRO A 149 -26.73 22.71 7.79
N ASP A 150 -26.66 23.87 8.42
CA ASP A 150 -26.76 25.19 7.78
C ASP A 150 -25.43 25.66 7.15
N GLY A 151 -24.40 24.82 7.17
CA GLY A 151 -23.09 25.08 6.56
C GLY A 151 -22.13 25.90 7.41
N ARG A 152 -22.49 26.29 8.63
CA ARG A 152 -21.63 27.01 9.55
C ARG A 152 -20.68 26.06 10.25
N THR A 153 -19.49 26.57 10.64
CA THR A 153 -18.56 25.82 11.48
C THR A 153 -18.68 26.34 12.91
N VAL A 154 -19.00 25.45 13.85
CA VAL A 154 -19.08 25.74 15.29
C VAL A 154 -18.07 24.91 16.03
N LEU A 155 -17.53 25.42 17.15
CA LEU A 155 -16.68 24.67 18.05
C LEU A 155 -17.54 23.86 19.01
N GLN A 156 -17.39 22.55 19.01
CA GLN A 156 -18.08 21.63 19.90
C GLN A 156 -17.07 20.90 20.77
N ALA A 157 -17.37 20.71 22.04
CA ALA A 157 -16.52 19.91 22.93
C ALA A 157 -16.55 18.43 22.53
N ALA A 158 -15.40 17.78 22.51
CA ALA A 158 -15.29 16.32 22.35
C ALA A 158 -15.87 15.63 23.60
N TYR A 159 -16.55 14.50 23.39
CA TYR A 159 -17.16 13.74 24.47
C TYR A 159 -16.15 13.03 25.37
N SER A 160 -15.00 12.65 24.82
CA SER A 160 -13.92 11.96 25.53
C SER A 160 -12.54 12.51 25.17
N VAL A 161 -11.55 12.20 26.00
CA VAL A 161 -10.13 12.49 25.72
C VAL A 161 -9.71 11.80 24.45
N ASP A 162 -10.05 10.51 24.26
CA ASP A 162 -9.69 9.73 23.08
C ASP A 162 -10.24 10.35 21.79
N GLU A 163 -11.48 10.85 21.81
CA GLU A 163 -12.07 11.54 20.66
C GLU A 163 -11.30 12.82 20.31
N ALA A 164 -10.91 13.59 21.32
CA ALA A 164 -10.12 14.80 21.13
C ALA A 164 -8.71 14.51 20.61
N VAL A 165 -8.05 13.48 21.12
CA VAL A 165 -6.72 13.01 20.67
C VAL A 165 -6.79 12.57 19.21
N GLN A 166 -7.76 11.74 18.84
CA GLN A 166 -7.91 11.27 17.46
C GLN A 166 -8.20 12.42 16.48
N ALA A 167 -9.02 13.38 16.87
CA ALA A 167 -9.29 14.57 16.05
C ALA A 167 -8.02 15.41 15.82
N LYS A 168 -7.20 15.61 16.83
CA LYS A 168 -5.94 16.36 16.75
C LYS A 168 -4.87 15.63 15.96
N LEU A 169 -4.75 14.32 16.13
CA LEU A 169 -3.85 13.49 15.30
C LEU A 169 -4.23 13.54 13.82
N SER A 170 -5.52 13.45 13.51
CA SER A 170 -6.01 13.55 12.14
C SER A 170 -5.68 14.91 11.51
N GLU A 171 -5.84 16.01 12.27
CA GLU A 171 -5.50 17.37 11.84
C GLU A 171 -4.00 17.48 11.55
N PHE A 172 -3.15 17.04 12.47
CA PHE A 172 -1.70 17.03 12.33
C PHE A 172 -1.24 16.22 11.10
N MET A 173 -1.76 15.01 10.91
CA MET A 173 -1.42 14.16 9.78
C MET A 173 -1.85 14.79 8.43
N SER A 174 -3.01 15.44 8.37
CA SER A 174 -3.49 16.11 7.16
C SER A 174 -2.62 17.31 6.76
N GLU A 175 -2.15 18.09 7.73
CA GLU A 175 -1.26 19.20 7.49
C GLU A 175 0.12 18.76 6.97
N HIS A 176 0.68 17.69 7.54
CA HIS A 176 1.99 17.16 7.11
C HIS A 176 1.95 16.51 5.73
N VAL A 177 0.88 15.79 5.39
CA VAL A 177 0.69 15.24 4.04
C VAL A 177 0.57 16.36 3.00
N SER A 178 -0.16 17.43 3.32
CA SER A 178 -0.31 18.59 2.45
C SER A 178 1.01 19.34 2.25
N ALA A 179 1.82 19.47 3.30
CA ALA A 179 3.14 20.11 3.24
C ALA A 179 4.13 19.29 2.40
N ALA A 180 4.13 17.95 2.55
CA ALA A 180 4.98 17.06 1.77
C ALA A 180 4.63 17.08 0.28
N GLN A 181 3.34 17.16 -0.08
CA GLN A 181 2.89 17.27 -1.46
C GLN A 181 3.21 18.62 -2.10
N SER A 182 3.24 19.69 -1.33
CA SER A 182 3.60 21.03 -1.84
C SER A 182 5.10 21.21 -2.03
N SER A 183 5.94 20.46 -1.30
CA SER A 183 7.41 20.49 -1.44
C SER A 183 7.93 19.64 -2.61
N ALA A 184 7.09 18.77 -3.17
CA ALA A 184 7.43 17.87 -4.28
C ALA A 184 7.07 18.43 -5.66
N ARG A 185 6.56 19.67 -5.73
CA ARG A 185 6.29 20.44 -6.96
C ARG A 185 7.34 21.50 -7.18
#